data_1432164ec139f2166bac8cd3695ce04f
#
_entry.id   1432164ec139f2166bac8cd3695ce04f
#
_cell.length_a   1.000
_cell.length_b   1.000
_cell.length_c   1.000
_cell.angle_alpha   90.00
_cell.angle_beta   90.00
_cell.angle_gamma   90.00
#
_symmetry.space_group_name_H-M   'P 1'
#
loop_
_entity.id
_entity.type
_entity.pdbx_description
1 polymer ?
#
loop_
_entity_poly.entity_id
_entity_poly.type
_entity_poly.pdbx_seq_one_letter_code
_entity_poly.pdbx_strand_id
1 'polypeptide(L)'
;LKREYEIRLSLVGSEMCIRDRSWGIFMQLTNVLRDVGEDIQRNRVYLPLNELEANGINEPELNGDVVLNTTWEPYIHHYAKRARTYLEEAKQLLPLLPRRTRYSPAAMIAFYDKILKQIERQQGDVFTKRVKLNKFQKLTLAAAVYLRHRFIPGWLNPVWTGFSKLGLLPDV
;
A
#
# COMPACT_ATOMS: atom_id res chain seq x y z
N LEU A 1 -4.61 -34.98 -19.86
CA LEU A 1 -5.60 -33.93 -19.54
C LEU A 1 -5.77 -33.71 -18.04
N LYS A 2 -5.96 -34.76 -17.21
CA LYS A 2 -6.15 -34.63 -15.76
C LYS A 2 -4.87 -34.08 -15.05
N ARG A 3 -3.70 -34.58 -15.44
CA ARG A 3 -2.40 -34.19 -14.89
C ARG A 3 -1.99 -32.76 -15.24
N GLU A 4 -2.29 -32.28 -16.44
CA GLU A 4 -2.05 -30.89 -16.83
C GLU A 4 -2.96 -29.90 -16.08
N TYR A 5 -4.20 -30.31 -15.80
CA TYR A 5 -5.16 -29.52 -15.04
C TYR A 5 -4.71 -29.36 -13.57
N GLU A 6 -4.24 -30.46 -12.96
CA GLU A 6 -3.71 -30.45 -11.58
C GLU A 6 -2.43 -29.62 -11.44
N ILE A 7 -1.52 -29.68 -12.44
CA ILE A 7 -0.30 -28.85 -12.47
C ILE A 7 -0.66 -27.36 -12.61
N ARG A 8 -1.62 -27.01 -13.46
CA ARG A 8 -2.09 -25.62 -13.60
C ARG A 8 -2.73 -25.10 -12.32
N LEU A 9 -3.55 -25.90 -11.64
CA LEU A 9 -4.15 -25.54 -10.34
C LEU A 9 -3.09 -25.33 -9.26
N SER A 10 -2.06 -26.18 -9.21
CA SER A 10 -0.95 -26.06 -8.27
C SER A 10 -0.12 -24.79 -8.54
N LEU A 11 0.19 -24.48 -9.81
CA LEU A 11 0.92 -23.26 -10.20
C LEU A 11 0.11 -21.99 -9.90
N VAL A 12 -1.19 -21.99 -10.19
CA VAL A 12 -2.07 -20.85 -9.86
C VAL A 12 -2.17 -20.67 -8.35
N GLY A 13 -2.20 -21.76 -7.57
CA GLY A 13 -2.18 -21.69 -6.10
C GLY A 13 -0.90 -21.09 -5.55
N SER A 14 0.27 -21.48 -6.06
CA SER A 14 1.56 -20.93 -5.64
C SER A 14 1.72 -19.45 -6.01
N GLU A 15 1.36 -19.06 -7.21
CA GLU A 15 1.36 -17.66 -7.67
C GLU A 15 0.43 -16.79 -6.84
N MET A 16 -0.77 -17.26 -6.53
CA MET A 16 -1.72 -16.56 -5.67
C MET A 16 -1.16 -16.35 -4.26
N CYS A 17 -0.55 -17.38 -3.66
CA CYS A 17 0.05 -17.29 -2.33
C CYS A 17 1.22 -16.29 -2.28
N ILE A 18 2.07 -16.27 -3.31
CA ILE A 18 3.17 -15.31 -3.40
C ILE A 18 2.64 -13.87 -3.43
N ARG A 19 1.63 -13.60 -4.26
CA ARG A 19 1.05 -12.25 -4.39
C ARG A 19 0.21 -11.84 -3.19
N ASP A 20 -0.46 -12.77 -2.53
CA ASP A 20 -1.15 -12.55 -1.27
C ASP A 20 -0.16 -12.16 -0.15
N ARG A 21 1.00 -12.83 -0.10
CA ARG A 21 2.10 -12.44 0.80
C ARG A 21 2.58 -11.02 0.52
N SER A 22 2.82 -10.66 -0.74
CA SER A 22 3.25 -9.32 -1.13
C SER A 22 2.21 -8.26 -0.75
N TRP A 23 0.93 -8.59 -0.87
CA TRP A 23 -0.16 -7.74 -0.40
C TRP A 23 -0.11 -7.52 1.11
N GLY A 24 0.04 -8.59 1.90
CA GLY A 24 0.20 -8.48 3.36
C GLY A 24 1.40 -7.63 3.76
N ILE A 25 2.55 -7.82 3.11
CA ILE A 25 3.77 -7.03 3.35
C ILE A 25 3.53 -5.55 3.01
N PHE A 26 2.94 -5.24 1.85
CA PHE A 26 2.60 -3.87 1.47
C PHE A 26 1.73 -3.16 2.51
N MET A 27 0.68 -3.83 2.97
CA MET A 27 -0.20 -3.30 4.01
C MET A 27 0.54 -3.05 5.31
N GLN A 28 1.39 -4.00 5.74
CA GLN A 28 2.17 -3.89 6.97
C GLN A 28 3.18 -2.76 6.90
N LEU A 29 3.94 -2.65 5.82
CA LEU A 29 4.90 -1.56 5.63
C LEU A 29 4.20 -0.19 5.66
N THR A 30 3.03 -0.07 5.02
CA THR A 30 2.24 1.17 5.03
C THR A 30 1.70 1.48 6.44
N ASN A 31 1.28 0.46 7.20
CA ASN A 31 0.85 0.65 8.59
C ASN A 31 2.01 1.13 9.46
N VAL A 32 3.18 0.48 9.36
CA VAL A 32 4.37 0.89 10.11
C VAL A 32 4.70 2.35 9.85
N LEU A 33 4.73 2.78 8.58
CA LEU A 33 4.98 4.19 8.23
C LEU A 33 3.91 5.13 8.81
N ARG A 34 2.64 4.78 8.69
CA ARG A 34 1.52 5.63 9.12
C ARG A 34 1.48 5.83 10.64
N ASP A 35 1.84 4.80 11.36
CA ASP A 35 1.61 4.71 12.81
C ASP A 35 2.86 5.05 13.64
N VAL A 36 4.00 5.40 13.01
CA VAL A 36 5.28 5.73 13.67
C VAL A 36 5.07 6.67 14.86
N GLY A 37 4.37 7.80 14.68
CA GLY A 37 4.18 8.78 15.76
C GLY A 37 3.36 8.24 16.93
N GLU A 38 2.33 7.41 16.67
CA GLU A 38 1.54 6.77 17.74
C GLU A 38 2.33 5.64 18.42
N ASP A 39 3.13 4.89 17.68
CA ASP A 39 3.89 3.77 18.21
C ASP A 39 5.03 4.25 19.12
N ILE A 40 5.72 5.31 18.76
CA ILE A 40 6.76 5.92 19.60
C ILE A 40 6.18 6.44 20.92
N GLN A 41 5.01 7.07 20.89
CA GLN A 41 4.32 7.49 22.14
C GLN A 41 3.99 6.31 23.07
N ARG A 42 3.96 5.09 22.53
CA ARG A 42 3.76 3.85 23.27
C ARG A 42 5.05 3.09 23.56
N ASN A 43 6.23 3.72 23.37
CA ASN A 43 7.55 3.13 23.47
C ASN A 43 7.72 1.90 22.53
N ARG A 44 7.24 2.02 21.31
CA ARG A 44 7.36 0.97 20.29
C ARG A 44 7.97 1.53 19.02
N VAL A 45 9.01 0.87 18.52
CA VAL A 45 9.65 1.20 17.24
C VAL A 45 9.58 -0.04 16.36
N TYR A 46 8.86 0.03 15.26
CA TYR A 46 8.72 -1.06 14.29
C TYR A 46 9.57 -0.83 13.03
N LEU A 47 10.22 0.33 12.91
CA LEU A 47 11.18 0.58 11.87
C LEU A 47 12.48 -0.17 12.19
N PRO A 48 13.17 -0.76 11.19
CA PRO A 48 14.43 -1.45 11.41
C PRO A 48 15.50 -0.52 11.99
N LEU A 49 15.94 -0.79 13.22
CA LEU A 49 16.91 0.07 13.94
C LEU A 49 18.22 0.24 13.18
N ASN A 50 18.73 -0.84 12.57
CA ASN A 50 19.94 -0.80 11.76
C ASN A 50 19.80 0.10 10.52
N GLU A 51 18.61 0.21 9.94
CA GLU A 51 18.33 1.11 8.82
C GLU A 51 18.22 2.57 9.29
N LEU A 52 17.62 2.80 10.46
CA LEU A 52 17.56 4.12 11.08
C LEU A 52 18.97 4.65 11.38
N GLU A 53 19.79 3.85 12.09
CA GLU A 53 21.17 4.18 12.43
C GLU A 53 22.01 4.46 11.18
N ALA A 54 21.89 3.63 10.14
CA ALA A 54 22.58 3.84 8.86
C ALA A 54 22.22 5.15 8.17
N ASN A 55 21.05 5.72 8.48
CA ASN A 55 20.59 7.03 8.01
C ASN A 55 20.82 8.14 9.03
N GLY A 56 21.59 7.89 10.11
CA GLY A 56 21.89 8.86 11.14
C GLY A 56 20.71 9.24 12.03
N ILE A 57 19.72 8.34 12.15
CA ILE A 57 18.54 8.53 12.99
C ILE A 57 18.68 7.59 14.19
N ASN A 58 18.92 8.16 15.38
CA ASN A 58 19.01 7.37 16.62
C ASN A 58 17.62 7.21 17.27
N GLU A 59 17.37 6.07 17.90
CA GLU A 59 16.09 5.76 18.53
C GLU A 59 15.62 6.84 19.55
N PRO A 60 16.49 7.41 20.41
CA PRO A 60 16.10 8.49 21.32
C PRO A 60 15.70 9.80 20.62
N GLU A 61 16.15 10.01 19.38
CA GLU A 61 15.86 11.19 18.58
C GLU A 61 14.50 11.10 17.85
N LEU A 62 13.86 9.94 17.87
CA LEU A 62 12.51 9.74 17.31
C LEU A 62 11.39 10.46 18.10
N ASN A 63 11.72 11.25 19.11
CA ASN A 63 10.77 12.09 19.82
C ASN A 63 10.47 13.37 19.04
N GLY A 64 9.41 13.32 18.26
CA GLY A 64 8.64 14.35 17.56
C GLY A 64 9.28 15.65 17.05
N ASP A 65 10.07 16.32 17.88
CA ASP A 65 10.61 17.65 17.55
C ASP A 65 11.95 17.62 16.78
N VAL A 66 12.64 16.47 16.77
CA VAL A 66 13.99 16.36 16.19
C VAL A 66 14.01 15.67 14.83
N VAL A 67 12.98 14.89 14.52
CA VAL A 67 12.98 13.95 13.40
C VAL A 67 12.59 14.57 12.06
N LEU A 68 11.97 15.73 12.03
CA LEU A 68 11.70 16.46 10.79
C LEU A 68 12.97 17.17 10.25
N ASN A 69 14.14 16.58 10.55
CA ASN A 69 15.41 17.02 10.01
C ASN A 69 15.63 16.47 8.59
N THR A 70 16.67 16.89 7.95
CA THR A 70 17.05 16.57 6.57
C THR A 70 17.24 15.08 6.26
N THR A 71 17.30 14.20 7.27
CA THR A 71 17.55 12.76 7.11
C THR A 71 16.27 11.93 7.13
N TRP A 72 15.21 12.39 7.79
CA TRP A 72 13.95 11.67 7.92
C TRP A 72 13.19 11.54 6.59
N GLU A 73 13.02 12.62 5.87
CA GLU A 73 12.29 12.61 4.60
C GLU A 73 12.89 11.63 3.57
N PRO A 74 14.22 11.63 3.31
CA PRO A 74 14.84 10.64 2.45
C PRO A 74 14.66 9.19 2.92
N TYR A 75 14.73 8.95 4.24
CA TYR A 75 14.50 7.63 4.82
C TYR A 75 13.08 7.14 4.58
N ILE A 76 12.07 7.97 4.88
CA ILE A 76 10.66 7.65 4.62
C ILE A 76 10.40 7.40 3.14
N HIS A 77 11.00 8.22 2.27
CA HIS A 77 10.87 8.04 0.83
C HIS A 77 11.46 6.70 0.36
N HIS A 78 12.62 6.31 0.89
CA HIS A 78 13.22 5.00 0.63
C HIS A 78 12.31 3.85 1.09
N TYR A 79 11.77 3.95 2.30
CA TYR A 79 10.87 2.95 2.87
C TYR A 79 9.54 2.85 2.09
N ALA A 80 8.98 4.01 1.71
CA ALA A 80 7.79 4.08 0.86
C ALA A 80 8.02 3.46 -0.53
N LYS A 81 9.19 3.65 -1.13
CA LYS A 81 9.59 3.00 -2.38
C LYS A 81 9.60 1.47 -2.25
N ARG A 82 10.10 0.93 -1.13
CA ARG A 82 10.03 -0.51 -0.82
C ARG A 82 8.57 -0.98 -0.75
N ALA A 83 7.71 -0.25 -0.06
CA ALA A 83 6.27 -0.57 0.00
C ALA A 83 5.62 -0.59 -1.38
N ARG A 84 6.01 0.33 -2.28
CA ARG A 84 5.50 0.36 -3.66
C ARG A 84 5.91 -0.85 -4.50
N THR A 85 7.09 -1.39 -4.29
CA THR A 85 7.50 -2.65 -4.97
C THR A 85 6.51 -3.77 -4.63
N TYR A 86 6.17 -3.94 -3.36
CA TYR A 86 5.17 -4.92 -2.93
C TYR A 86 3.75 -4.58 -3.41
N LEU A 87 3.41 -3.30 -3.54
CA LEU A 87 2.13 -2.87 -4.12
C LEU A 87 1.99 -3.34 -5.58
N GLU A 88 3.01 -3.19 -6.41
CA GLU A 88 2.95 -3.62 -7.81
C GLU A 88 2.83 -5.16 -7.94
N GLU A 89 3.48 -5.91 -7.06
CA GLU A 89 3.28 -7.35 -6.97
C GLU A 89 1.87 -7.71 -6.48
N ALA A 90 1.36 -7.01 -5.47
CA ALA A 90 0.03 -7.22 -4.91
C ALA A 90 -1.09 -6.97 -5.94
N LYS A 91 -0.94 -5.98 -6.81
CA LYS A 91 -1.89 -5.71 -7.90
C LYS A 91 -2.05 -6.90 -8.85
N GLN A 92 -1.00 -7.70 -9.02
CA GLN A 92 -1.03 -8.89 -9.85
C GLN A 92 -1.86 -10.05 -9.23
N LEU A 93 -2.26 -9.94 -7.96
CA LEU A 93 -3.22 -10.86 -7.35
C LEU A 93 -4.61 -10.71 -7.96
N LEU A 94 -5.02 -9.47 -8.28
CA LEU A 94 -6.38 -9.16 -8.69
C LEU A 94 -6.87 -9.97 -9.90
N PRO A 95 -6.11 -10.13 -11.01
CA PRO A 95 -6.56 -10.95 -12.14
C PRO A 95 -6.70 -12.44 -11.81
N LEU A 96 -6.01 -12.94 -10.79
CA LEU A 96 -6.09 -14.36 -10.36
C LEU A 96 -7.37 -14.65 -9.56
N LEU A 97 -8.01 -13.62 -9.00
CA LEU A 97 -9.22 -13.77 -8.20
C LEU A 97 -10.48 -13.81 -9.08
N PRO A 98 -11.53 -14.55 -8.65
CA PRO A 98 -12.83 -14.52 -9.30
C PRO A 98 -13.40 -13.09 -9.34
N ARG A 99 -14.04 -12.71 -10.43
CA ARG A 99 -14.59 -11.34 -10.61
C ARG A 99 -15.49 -10.89 -9.45
N ARG A 100 -16.25 -11.81 -8.87
CA ARG A 100 -17.20 -11.51 -7.79
C ARG A 100 -16.54 -11.12 -6.47
N THR A 101 -15.33 -11.60 -6.21
CA THR A 101 -14.59 -11.35 -4.95
C THR A 101 -13.49 -10.32 -5.10
N ARG A 102 -13.08 -10.00 -6.32
CA ARG A 102 -11.94 -9.14 -6.65
C ARG A 102 -12.05 -7.71 -6.13
N TYR A 103 -13.27 -7.17 -6.02
CA TYR A 103 -13.47 -5.78 -5.63
C TYR A 103 -13.02 -5.47 -4.19
N SER A 104 -13.15 -6.42 -3.28
CA SER A 104 -12.77 -6.23 -1.88
C SER A 104 -11.25 -6.03 -1.70
N PRO A 105 -10.37 -6.95 -2.16
CA PRO A 105 -8.93 -6.71 -2.12
C PRO A 105 -8.50 -5.51 -2.96
N ALA A 106 -9.14 -5.23 -4.09
CA ALA A 106 -8.88 -4.04 -4.88
C ALA A 106 -9.16 -2.74 -4.11
N ALA A 107 -10.28 -2.69 -3.36
CA ALA A 107 -10.59 -1.54 -2.51
C ALA A 107 -9.57 -1.37 -1.39
N MET A 108 -9.12 -2.46 -0.77
CA MET A 108 -8.09 -2.40 0.27
C MET A 108 -6.76 -1.91 -0.29
N ILE A 109 -6.32 -2.43 -1.44
CA ILE A 109 -5.12 -1.94 -2.14
C ILE A 109 -5.24 -0.43 -2.39
N ALA A 110 -6.38 0.04 -2.90
CA ALA A 110 -6.62 1.46 -3.16
C ALA A 110 -6.56 2.32 -1.89
N PHE A 111 -7.12 1.83 -0.77
CA PHE A 111 -7.06 2.55 0.51
C PHE A 111 -5.63 2.73 1.00
N TYR A 112 -4.84 1.65 0.99
CA TYR A 112 -3.46 1.68 1.45
C TYR A 112 -2.55 2.47 0.51
N ASP A 113 -2.73 2.39 -0.81
CA ASP A 113 -2.01 3.25 -1.77
C ASP A 113 -2.33 4.73 -1.54
N LYS A 114 -3.61 5.07 -1.26
CA LYS A 114 -4.00 6.45 -0.94
C LYS A 114 -3.35 6.95 0.35
N ILE A 115 -3.24 6.08 1.38
CA ILE A 115 -2.56 6.41 2.63
C ILE A 115 -1.07 6.64 2.36
N LEU A 116 -0.41 5.74 1.64
CA LEU A 116 1.00 5.85 1.29
C LEU A 116 1.29 7.14 0.50
N LYS A 117 0.49 7.46 -0.51
CA LYS A 117 0.56 8.71 -1.27
C LYS A 117 0.41 9.96 -0.38
N GLN A 118 -0.42 9.86 0.66
CA GLN A 118 -0.62 10.98 1.58
C GLN A 118 0.58 11.16 2.51
N ILE A 119 1.20 10.07 2.99
CA ILE A 119 2.45 10.11 3.77
C ILE A 119 3.56 10.78 2.96
N GLU A 120 3.74 10.38 1.71
CA GLU A 120 4.73 10.97 0.80
C GLU A 120 4.47 12.47 0.55
N ARG A 121 3.21 12.88 0.34
CA ARG A 121 2.84 14.30 0.15
C ARG A 121 3.09 15.17 1.37
N GLN A 122 3.06 14.59 2.56
CA GLN A 122 3.37 15.28 3.82
C GLN A 122 4.86 15.24 4.15
N GLN A 123 5.71 14.85 3.17
CA GLN A 123 7.17 14.73 3.36
C GLN A 123 7.54 13.82 4.54
N GLY A 124 6.70 12.81 4.80
CA GLY A 124 6.90 11.87 5.89
C GLY A 124 6.53 12.41 7.28
N ASP A 125 5.89 13.56 7.39
CA ASP A 125 5.38 14.03 8.69
C ASP A 125 4.21 13.16 9.16
N VAL A 126 4.56 12.12 9.90
CA VAL A 126 3.63 11.18 10.55
C VAL A 126 3.54 11.41 12.06
N PHE A 127 4.34 12.35 12.58
CA PHE A 127 4.40 12.69 14.01
C PHE A 127 3.35 13.73 14.39
N THR A 128 3.25 14.82 13.64
CA THR A 128 2.31 15.91 13.93
C THR A 128 0.88 15.47 13.70
N LYS A 129 0.63 14.71 12.63
CA LYS A 129 -0.72 14.29 12.28
C LYS A 129 -0.75 12.92 11.63
N ARG A 130 -1.37 11.97 12.31
CA ARG A 130 -1.62 10.65 11.73
C ARG A 130 -2.45 10.74 10.45
N VAL A 131 -1.96 10.12 9.39
CA VAL A 131 -2.66 10.02 8.10
C VAL A 131 -3.90 9.14 8.24
N LYS A 132 -5.07 9.70 7.99
CA LYS A 132 -6.36 8.99 8.06
C LYS A 132 -7.23 9.38 6.86
N LEU A 133 -7.82 8.37 6.21
CA LEU A 133 -8.88 8.62 5.25
C LEU A 133 -10.19 8.89 5.99
N ASN A 134 -10.88 9.97 5.63
CA ASN A 134 -12.20 10.26 6.18
C ASN A 134 -13.27 9.30 5.60
N LYS A 135 -14.44 9.26 6.23
CA LYS A 135 -15.53 8.34 5.82
C LYS A 135 -15.96 8.55 4.37
N PHE A 136 -16.02 9.81 3.93
CA PHE A 136 -16.38 10.15 2.56
C PHE A 136 -15.34 9.67 1.54
N GLN A 137 -14.05 9.88 1.82
CA GLN A 137 -12.96 9.38 0.98
C GLN A 137 -12.96 7.85 0.85
N LYS A 138 -13.23 7.15 1.96
CA LYS A 138 -13.36 5.69 1.94
C LYS A 138 -14.54 5.24 1.08
N LEU A 139 -15.69 5.89 1.26
CA LEU A 139 -16.90 5.55 0.52
C LEU A 139 -16.74 5.82 -0.99
N THR A 140 -16.24 6.98 -1.36
CA THR A 140 -16.03 7.34 -2.78
C THR A 140 -15.02 6.41 -3.44
N LEU A 141 -13.93 6.08 -2.74
CA LEU A 141 -12.90 5.18 -3.25
C LEU A 141 -13.45 3.74 -3.42
N ALA A 142 -14.19 3.25 -2.42
CA ALA A 142 -14.83 1.93 -2.50
C ALA A 142 -15.86 1.87 -3.64
N ALA A 143 -16.68 2.91 -3.79
CA ALA A 143 -17.67 3.00 -4.87
C ALA A 143 -16.99 3.03 -6.25
N ALA A 144 -15.92 3.81 -6.42
CA ALA A 144 -15.17 3.88 -7.67
C ALA A 144 -14.56 2.52 -8.04
N VAL A 145 -13.93 1.81 -7.07
CA VAL A 145 -13.38 0.48 -7.30
C VAL A 145 -14.50 -0.53 -7.61
N TYR A 146 -15.61 -0.49 -6.88
CA TYR A 146 -16.74 -1.37 -7.14
C TYR A 146 -17.33 -1.18 -8.56
N LEU A 147 -17.57 0.08 -8.96
CA LEU A 147 -18.09 0.41 -10.28
C LEU A 147 -17.15 -0.04 -11.39
N ARG A 148 -15.83 0.17 -11.19
CA ARG A 148 -14.82 -0.33 -12.13
C ARG A 148 -14.94 -1.84 -12.33
N HIS A 149 -14.92 -2.61 -11.25
CA HIS A 149 -14.95 -4.07 -11.34
C HIS A 149 -16.30 -4.64 -11.77
N ARG A 150 -17.38 -3.90 -11.55
CA ARG A 150 -18.74 -4.36 -11.90
C ARG A 150 -19.16 -4.01 -13.32
N PHE A 151 -18.80 -2.80 -13.81
CA PHE A 151 -19.35 -2.24 -15.03
C PHE A 151 -18.31 -2.02 -16.14
N ILE A 152 -17.03 -1.89 -15.82
CA ILE A 152 -16.01 -1.62 -16.85
C ILE A 152 -15.48 -2.96 -17.39
N PRO A 153 -15.70 -3.26 -18.68
CA PRO A 153 -15.09 -4.40 -19.33
C PRO A 153 -13.56 -4.28 -19.33
N GLY A 154 -12.86 -5.41 -19.30
CA GLY A 154 -11.39 -5.43 -19.25
C GLY A 154 -10.69 -4.69 -20.39
N TRP A 155 -11.33 -4.57 -21.55
CA TRP A 155 -10.80 -3.84 -22.70
C TRP A 155 -10.81 -2.31 -22.55
N LEU A 156 -11.63 -1.75 -21.61
CA LEU A 156 -11.63 -0.32 -21.26
C LEU A 156 -10.64 0.05 -20.14
N ASN A 157 -9.89 -0.91 -19.60
CA ASN A 157 -8.86 -0.64 -18.58
C ASN A 157 -7.83 0.42 -18.99
N PRO A 158 -7.35 0.53 -20.25
CA PRO A 158 -6.42 1.58 -20.64
C PRO A 158 -6.97 2.99 -20.45
N VAL A 159 -8.27 3.19 -20.69
CA VAL A 159 -8.94 4.49 -20.47
C VAL A 159 -8.98 4.82 -18.97
N TRP A 160 -9.30 3.84 -18.12
CA TRP A 160 -9.30 4.02 -16.68
C TRP A 160 -7.91 4.37 -16.13
N THR A 161 -6.86 3.70 -16.58
CA THR A 161 -5.48 4.02 -16.18
C THR A 161 -5.05 5.41 -16.62
N GLY A 162 -5.60 5.94 -17.72
CA GLY A 162 -5.42 7.33 -18.12
C GLY A 162 -5.99 8.33 -17.10
N PHE A 163 -7.23 8.11 -16.65
CA PHE A 163 -7.85 8.95 -15.61
C PHE A 163 -7.20 8.80 -14.24
N SER A 164 -6.70 7.62 -13.91
CA SER A 164 -5.95 7.36 -12.69
C SER A 164 -4.63 8.13 -12.65
N LYS A 165 -3.88 8.18 -13.76
CA LYS A 165 -2.65 8.98 -13.87
C LYS A 165 -2.90 10.48 -13.69
N LEU A 166 -4.09 10.98 -14.03
CA LEU A 166 -4.53 12.36 -13.78
C LEU A 166 -4.98 12.59 -12.33
N GLY A 167 -4.92 11.57 -11.45
CA GLY A 167 -5.35 11.67 -10.06
C GLY A 167 -6.86 11.73 -9.84
N LEU A 168 -7.66 11.54 -10.90
CA LEU A 168 -9.11 11.61 -10.85
C LEU A 168 -9.75 10.33 -10.34
N LEU A 169 -9.08 9.18 -10.52
CA LEU A 169 -9.57 7.86 -10.14
C LEU A 169 -8.48 7.04 -9.44
N PRO A 170 -8.85 6.03 -8.64
CA PRO A 170 -7.88 5.16 -7.97
C PRO A 170 -7.10 4.29 -8.97
N ASP A 171 -5.84 4.06 -8.65
CA ASP A 171 -4.88 3.29 -9.46
C ASP A 171 -4.86 1.82 -9.02
N VAL A 172 -5.97 1.10 -9.28
CA VAL A 172 -6.17 -0.29 -8.83
C VAL A 172 -6.52 -1.21 -10.00
#